data_159ebe67481d1232ab7a1c1530a0379f
#
_entry.id   159ebe67481d1232ab7a1c1530a0379f
#
_cell.length_a   1.000
_cell.length_b   1.000
_cell.length_c   1.000
_cell.angle_alpha   90.00
_cell.angle_beta   90.00
_cell.angle_gamma   90.00
#
_symmetry.space_group_name_H-M   'P 1'
#
loop_
_entity.id
_entity.type
_entity.pdbx_description
1 polymer ?
#
loop_
_entity_poly.entity_id
_entity_poly.type
_entity_poly.pdbx_seq_one_letter_code
_entity_poly.pdbx_strand_id
1 'polypeptide(L)'
;HIDVMDGQFVPNISYGMPVIKSIRSCTKRVFDVHLMIDEPIRYVKDFADCGADIITVHVEACKDVAATLEAIRQLGVKPAITLNPDTPVSAIEPYLNQVDMVLVMSVVPGAGGQKFIPESLDKIRRIKKLLDENQLHADIEVDGGINTDNVRAALDAGANIIVAGSAVFTAVSYTHLTLPT
;
A
#
# COMPACT_ATOMS: atom_id res chain seq x y z
N HIS A 1 -6.53 -5.78 -1.01
CA HIS A 1 -6.01 -4.57 -0.36
C HIS A 1 -7.04 -4.02 0.61
N ILE A 2 -6.62 -3.61 1.81
CA ILE A 2 -7.52 -3.28 2.93
C ILE A 2 -7.07 -1.96 3.55
N ASP A 3 -7.80 -0.88 3.26
CA ASP A 3 -7.51 0.48 3.74
C ASP A 3 -8.07 0.73 5.14
N VAL A 4 -7.18 0.89 6.12
CA VAL A 4 -7.53 1.21 7.51
C VAL A 4 -7.23 2.69 7.79
N MET A 5 -8.25 3.41 8.23
CA MET A 5 -8.20 4.86 8.47
C MET A 5 -8.71 5.18 9.87
N ASP A 6 -8.03 6.05 10.62
CA ASP A 6 -8.32 6.35 12.02
C ASP A 6 -8.96 7.71 12.28
N GLY A 7 -9.12 8.55 11.25
CA GLY A 7 -9.64 9.92 11.41
C GLY A 7 -8.63 10.89 12.02
N GLN A 8 -7.39 10.48 12.25
CA GLN A 8 -6.31 11.31 12.80
C GLN A 8 -5.19 11.53 11.80
N PHE A 9 -4.58 10.46 11.28
CA PHE A 9 -3.59 10.56 10.20
C PHE A 9 -4.24 11.01 8.89
N VAL A 10 -5.45 10.51 8.62
CA VAL A 10 -6.30 10.95 7.50
C VAL A 10 -7.67 11.36 8.02
N PRO A 11 -8.42 12.25 7.31
CA PRO A 11 -9.67 12.82 7.84
C PRO A 11 -10.86 11.86 7.87
N ASN A 12 -10.74 10.65 7.35
CA ASN A 12 -11.79 9.64 7.31
C ASN A 12 -11.51 8.50 8.31
N ILE A 13 -12.58 7.84 8.74
CA ILE A 13 -12.55 6.59 9.52
C ILE A 13 -13.14 5.50 8.64
N SER A 14 -12.42 4.37 8.50
CA SER A 14 -12.94 3.23 7.75
C SER A 14 -13.42 2.12 8.71
N TYR A 15 -12.66 1.08 8.84
CA TYR A 15 -12.95 -0.08 9.69
C TYR A 15 -11.65 -0.57 10.35
N GLY A 16 -11.78 -1.43 11.34
CA GLY A 16 -10.64 -1.95 12.10
C GLY A 16 -10.66 -3.47 12.22
N MET A 17 -9.92 -3.96 13.21
CA MET A 17 -9.63 -5.36 13.47
C MET A 17 -10.87 -6.28 13.44
N PRO A 18 -12.03 -5.92 14.04
CA PRO A 18 -13.19 -6.83 14.05
C PRO A 18 -13.70 -7.18 12.65
N VAL A 19 -13.71 -6.20 11.73
CA VAL A 19 -14.15 -6.42 10.35
C VAL A 19 -13.12 -7.29 9.61
N ILE A 20 -11.83 -6.96 9.70
CA ILE A 20 -10.75 -7.70 9.03
C ILE A 20 -10.74 -9.16 9.49
N LYS A 21 -10.83 -9.38 10.80
CA LYS A 21 -10.90 -10.73 11.38
C LYS A 21 -12.10 -11.51 10.87
N SER A 22 -13.27 -10.86 10.74
CA SER A 22 -14.50 -11.52 10.29
C SER A 22 -14.42 -12.00 8.84
N ILE A 23 -13.74 -11.24 7.96
CA ILE A 23 -13.61 -11.59 6.54
C ILE A 23 -12.42 -12.51 6.24
N ARG A 24 -11.48 -12.70 7.18
CA ARG A 24 -10.30 -13.56 6.96
C ARG A 24 -10.66 -14.99 6.54
N SER A 25 -11.71 -15.55 7.12
CA SER A 25 -12.18 -16.91 6.79
C SER A 25 -12.83 -17.03 5.40
N CYS A 26 -13.22 -15.92 4.78
CA CYS A 26 -13.90 -15.91 3.47
C CYS A 26 -12.96 -16.25 2.31
N THR A 27 -11.64 -16.12 2.50
CA THR A 27 -10.66 -16.34 1.43
C THR A 27 -9.30 -16.74 1.99
N LYS A 28 -8.50 -17.43 1.15
CA LYS A 28 -7.07 -17.70 1.40
C LYS A 28 -6.14 -16.74 0.66
N ARG A 29 -6.69 -15.72 0.00
CA ARG A 29 -5.90 -14.70 -0.69
C ARG A 29 -5.12 -13.86 0.31
N VAL A 30 -4.04 -13.25 -0.13
CA VAL A 30 -3.24 -12.31 0.66
C VAL A 30 -4.13 -11.18 1.19
N PHE A 31 -4.01 -10.89 2.48
CA PHE A 31 -4.51 -9.67 3.09
C PHE A 31 -3.38 -8.67 3.19
N ASP A 32 -3.36 -7.75 2.26
CA ASP A 32 -2.50 -6.58 2.27
C ASP A 32 -3.22 -5.45 3.01
N VAL A 33 -2.73 -5.12 4.21
CA VAL A 33 -3.37 -4.18 5.12
C VAL A 33 -2.60 -2.88 5.14
N HIS A 34 -3.19 -1.84 4.54
CA HIS A 34 -2.64 -0.51 4.45
C HIS A 34 -3.13 0.35 5.63
N LEU A 35 -2.21 0.73 6.51
CA LEU A 35 -2.49 1.47 7.73
C LEU A 35 -2.29 2.97 7.55
N MET A 36 -3.37 3.68 7.24
CA MET A 36 -3.46 5.15 7.28
C MET A 36 -3.86 5.60 8.68
N ILE A 37 -3.02 5.29 9.67
CA ILE A 37 -3.26 5.56 11.10
C ILE A 37 -2.04 6.18 11.76
N ASP A 38 -2.25 7.00 12.79
CA ASP A 38 -1.19 7.58 13.60
C ASP A 38 -0.49 6.52 14.46
N GLU A 39 0.86 6.51 14.47
CA GLU A 39 1.67 5.59 15.26
C GLU A 39 1.29 4.11 15.09
N PRO A 40 1.37 3.55 13.87
CA PRO A 40 0.89 2.20 13.57
C PRO A 40 1.55 1.09 14.40
N ILE A 41 2.75 1.31 14.93
CA ILE A 41 3.45 0.34 15.80
C ILE A 41 2.59 -0.12 16.98
N ARG A 42 1.66 0.72 17.45
CA ARG A 42 0.73 0.38 18.55
C ARG A 42 -0.24 -0.74 18.20
N TYR A 43 -0.48 -0.99 16.91
CA TYR A 43 -1.55 -1.84 16.40
C TYR A 43 -1.08 -2.95 15.47
N VAL A 44 0.20 -2.97 15.06
CA VAL A 44 0.70 -3.97 14.09
C VAL A 44 0.46 -5.40 14.56
N LYS A 45 0.56 -5.66 15.88
CA LYS A 45 0.26 -6.98 16.44
C LYS A 45 -1.21 -7.35 16.28
N ASP A 46 -2.11 -6.42 16.53
CA ASP A 46 -3.55 -6.69 16.44
C ASP A 46 -3.97 -6.99 14.99
N PHE A 47 -3.38 -6.27 14.02
CA PHE A 47 -3.63 -6.55 12.59
C PHE A 47 -3.01 -7.86 12.13
N ALA A 48 -1.82 -8.22 12.63
CA ALA A 48 -1.24 -9.55 12.39
C ALA A 48 -2.14 -10.66 12.94
N ASP A 49 -2.65 -10.52 14.18
CA ASP A 49 -3.57 -11.46 14.80
C ASP A 49 -4.93 -11.55 14.07
N CYS A 50 -5.30 -10.54 13.29
CA CYS A 50 -6.47 -10.57 12.40
C CYS A 50 -6.20 -11.29 11.06
N GLY A 51 -4.98 -11.69 10.81
CA GLY A 51 -4.58 -12.45 9.62
C GLY A 51 -4.07 -11.59 8.46
N ALA A 52 -3.50 -10.42 8.75
CA ALA A 52 -2.74 -9.67 7.76
C ALA A 52 -1.52 -10.48 7.29
N ASP A 53 -1.32 -10.57 5.98
CA ASP A 53 -0.14 -11.20 5.38
C ASP A 53 0.94 -10.15 5.07
N ILE A 54 0.52 -8.93 4.75
CA ILE A 54 1.36 -7.75 4.54
C ILE A 54 0.77 -6.61 5.38
N ILE A 55 1.63 -5.82 6.02
CA ILE A 55 1.24 -4.58 6.69
C ILE A 55 2.06 -3.43 6.13
N THR A 56 1.35 -2.48 5.51
CA THR A 56 1.92 -1.27 4.93
C THR A 56 1.72 -0.09 5.87
N VAL A 57 2.81 0.61 6.19
CA VAL A 57 2.81 1.78 7.08
C VAL A 57 3.35 3.02 6.38
N HIS A 58 2.77 4.17 6.67
CA HIS A 58 3.24 5.45 6.17
C HIS A 58 4.51 5.89 6.90
N VAL A 59 5.53 6.30 6.14
CA VAL A 59 6.76 6.87 6.72
C VAL A 59 6.44 8.10 7.58
N GLU A 60 5.43 8.87 7.19
CA GLU A 60 4.98 10.08 7.88
C GLU A 60 4.22 9.81 9.18
N ALA A 61 3.65 8.61 9.33
CA ALA A 61 2.86 8.22 10.50
C ALA A 61 3.68 7.57 11.60
N CYS A 62 4.93 7.20 11.32
CA CYS A 62 5.80 6.49 12.26
C CYS A 62 6.77 7.45 12.95
N LYS A 63 6.82 7.45 14.28
CA LYS A 63 7.90 8.12 15.02
C LYS A 63 9.25 7.41 14.86
N ASP A 64 9.22 6.08 14.79
CA ASP A 64 10.37 5.23 14.52
C ASP A 64 9.99 4.20 13.46
N VAL A 65 10.36 4.51 12.21
CA VAL A 65 10.06 3.65 11.06
C VAL A 65 10.75 2.30 11.18
N ALA A 66 12.05 2.28 11.54
CA ALA A 66 12.82 1.05 11.62
C ALA A 66 12.26 0.10 12.68
N ALA A 67 11.92 0.62 13.87
CA ALA A 67 11.29 -0.17 14.92
C ALA A 67 9.92 -0.70 14.50
N THR A 68 9.15 0.08 13.75
CA THR A 68 7.83 -0.34 13.26
C THR A 68 7.93 -1.48 12.24
N LEU A 69 8.84 -1.36 11.27
CA LEU A 69 9.07 -2.41 10.27
C LEU A 69 9.60 -3.70 10.90
N GLU A 70 10.52 -3.58 11.86
CA GLU A 70 11.04 -4.73 12.60
C GLU A 70 9.95 -5.42 13.44
N ALA A 71 9.07 -4.65 14.10
CA ALA A 71 7.95 -5.20 14.85
C ALA A 71 7.00 -6.01 13.94
N ILE A 72 6.71 -5.53 12.73
CA ILE A 72 5.91 -6.27 11.74
C ILE A 72 6.62 -7.57 11.35
N ARG A 73 7.90 -7.52 11.05
CA ARG A 73 8.71 -8.69 10.66
C ARG A 73 8.74 -9.76 11.76
N GLN A 74 8.89 -9.35 13.03
CA GLN A 74 8.93 -10.27 14.18
C GLN A 74 7.61 -11.02 14.39
N LEU A 75 6.49 -10.48 13.88
CA LEU A 75 5.18 -11.15 13.88
C LEU A 75 5.02 -12.17 12.74
N GLY A 76 6.02 -12.33 11.87
CA GLY A 76 5.94 -13.19 10.70
C GLY A 76 5.12 -12.62 9.55
N VAL A 77 4.83 -11.32 9.58
CA VAL A 77 4.09 -10.58 8.55
C VAL A 77 5.10 -9.83 7.68
N LYS A 78 4.82 -9.69 6.39
CA LYS A 78 5.68 -8.92 5.47
C LYS A 78 5.56 -7.43 5.77
N PRO A 79 6.68 -6.75 6.12
CA PRO A 79 6.66 -5.31 6.30
C PRO A 79 6.63 -4.60 4.94
N ALA A 80 5.81 -3.58 4.83
CA ALA A 80 5.75 -2.70 3.68
C ALA A 80 5.73 -1.23 4.13
N ILE A 81 6.28 -0.35 3.31
CA ILE A 81 6.36 1.08 3.56
C ILE A 81 5.68 1.86 2.44
N THR A 82 5.03 2.96 2.81
CA THR A 82 4.45 3.89 1.83
C THR A 82 4.84 5.34 2.13
N LEU A 83 4.62 6.19 1.13
CA LEU A 83 4.87 7.63 1.19
C LEU A 83 3.75 8.39 0.49
N ASN A 84 3.40 9.54 1.04
CA ASN A 84 2.42 10.45 0.46
C ASN A 84 2.90 11.05 -0.88
N PRO A 85 2.00 11.57 -1.72
CA PRO A 85 2.38 12.23 -2.98
C PRO A 85 3.41 13.36 -2.81
N ASP A 86 3.35 14.11 -1.71
CA ASP A 86 4.27 15.23 -1.46
C ASP A 86 5.58 14.81 -0.77
N THR A 87 5.67 13.59 -0.24
CA THR A 87 6.87 13.09 0.44
C THR A 87 7.89 12.61 -0.58
N PRO A 88 9.15 13.06 -0.52
CA PRO A 88 10.18 12.63 -1.45
C PRO A 88 10.62 11.17 -1.20
N VAL A 89 11.07 10.49 -2.24
CA VAL A 89 11.54 9.09 -2.17
C VAL A 89 12.70 8.93 -1.17
N SER A 90 13.51 9.97 -0.96
CA SER A 90 14.60 9.96 0.02
C SER A 90 14.14 9.69 1.46
N ALA A 91 12.87 9.91 1.78
CA ALA A 91 12.32 9.62 3.11
C ALA A 91 12.23 8.11 3.38
N ILE A 92 12.07 7.29 2.35
CA ILE A 92 11.97 5.82 2.47
C ILE A 92 13.26 5.09 2.05
N GLU A 93 14.17 5.76 1.36
CA GLU A 93 15.42 5.18 0.85
C GLU A 93 16.23 4.42 1.93
N PRO A 94 16.36 4.91 3.19
CA PRO A 94 17.09 4.21 4.24
C PRO A 94 16.46 2.87 4.67
N TYR A 95 15.20 2.63 4.32
CA TYR A 95 14.42 1.47 4.77
C TYR A 95 14.15 0.44 3.66
N LEU A 96 14.59 0.69 2.43
CA LEU A 96 14.30 -0.20 1.29
C LEU A 96 14.84 -1.62 1.47
N ASN A 97 15.89 -1.81 2.24
CA ASN A 97 16.44 -3.13 2.59
C ASN A 97 15.70 -3.83 3.75
N GLN A 98 14.71 -3.16 4.34
CA GLN A 98 13.94 -3.66 5.48
C GLN A 98 12.50 -3.99 5.11
N VAL A 99 12.12 -3.87 3.85
CA VAL A 99 10.73 -4.06 3.40
C VAL A 99 10.63 -5.12 2.31
N ASP A 100 9.49 -5.79 2.27
CA ASP A 100 9.14 -6.72 1.21
C ASP A 100 8.33 -6.04 0.09
N MET A 101 7.78 -4.84 0.36
CA MET A 101 6.99 -4.07 -0.60
C MET A 101 7.08 -2.57 -0.32
N VAL A 102 7.05 -1.77 -1.39
CA VAL A 102 6.90 -0.31 -1.32
C VAL A 102 5.60 0.07 -2.03
N LEU A 103 4.68 0.65 -1.29
CA LEU A 103 3.46 1.23 -1.86
C LEU A 103 3.72 2.70 -2.24
N VAL A 104 3.41 3.07 -3.47
CA VAL A 104 3.45 4.46 -3.93
C VAL A 104 2.03 5.01 -3.99
N MET A 105 1.73 5.99 -3.14
CA MET A 105 0.47 6.70 -3.20
C MET A 105 0.40 7.57 -4.45
N SER A 106 -0.59 7.32 -5.29
CA SER A 106 -0.87 8.11 -6.50
C SER A 106 -2.11 9.00 -6.37
N VAL A 107 -2.60 9.14 -5.13
CA VAL A 107 -3.61 10.11 -4.67
C VAL A 107 -3.26 10.55 -3.26
N VAL A 108 -3.90 11.59 -2.75
CA VAL A 108 -3.79 11.95 -1.32
C VAL A 108 -4.54 10.89 -0.50
N PRO A 109 -3.89 10.24 0.51
CA PRO A 109 -4.53 9.21 1.31
C PRO A 109 -5.79 9.71 2.04
N GLY A 110 -6.72 8.80 2.30
CA GLY A 110 -7.89 9.08 3.12
C GLY A 110 -9.24 9.17 2.39
N ALA A 111 -9.27 9.08 1.06
CA ALA A 111 -10.52 9.02 0.30
C ALA A 111 -10.34 8.27 -1.03
N GLY A 112 -11.29 7.40 -1.34
CA GLY A 112 -11.33 6.71 -2.63
C GLY A 112 -11.84 7.59 -3.79
N GLY A 113 -11.69 7.10 -5.02
CA GLY A 113 -12.27 7.73 -6.22
C GLY A 113 -11.59 9.01 -6.69
N GLN A 114 -10.40 9.32 -6.21
CA GLN A 114 -9.61 10.47 -6.62
C GLN A 114 -8.96 10.25 -7.99
N LYS A 115 -8.56 11.35 -8.64
CA LYS A 115 -7.80 11.30 -9.89
C LYS A 115 -6.34 10.92 -9.62
N PHE A 116 -5.81 10.08 -10.49
CA PHE A 116 -4.40 9.69 -10.49
C PHE A 116 -3.48 10.90 -10.62
N ILE A 117 -2.45 10.95 -9.81
CA ILE A 117 -1.38 11.97 -9.82
C ILE A 117 -0.24 11.46 -10.70
N PRO A 118 -0.02 12.03 -11.92
CA PRO A 118 0.97 11.49 -12.86
C PRO A 118 2.42 11.51 -12.35
N GLU A 119 2.75 12.45 -11.46
CA GLU A 119 4.07 12.59 -10.85
C GLU A 119 4.48 11.37 -10.00
N SER A 120 3.51 10.56 -9.58
CA SER A 120 3.76 9.29 -8.89
C SER A 120 4.54 8.29 -9.76
N LEU A 121 4.43 8.39 -11.10
CA LEU A 121 5.20 7.55 -12.02
C LEU A 121 6.71 7.78 -11.89
N ASP A 122 7.14 9.01 -11.63
CA ASP A 122 8.56 9.31 -11.44
C ASP A 122 9.08 8.74 -10.11
N LYS A 123 8.23 8.71 -9.07
CA LYS A 123 8.55 8.02 -7.81
C LYS A 123 8.71 6.52 -8.03
N ILE A 124 7.78 5.89 -8.75
CA ILE A 124 7.87 4.46 -9.08
C ILE A 124 9.18 4.16 -9.80
N ARG A 125 9.52 4.92 -10.85
CA ARG A 125 10.79 4.77 -11.59
C ARG A 125 12.02 4.94 -10.69
N ARG A 126 11.99 5.93 -9.79
CA ARG A 126 13.09 6.19 -8.85
C ARG A 126 13.26 5.05 -7.87
N ILE A 127 12.15 4.54 -7.29
CA ILE A 127 12.17 3.39 -6.36
C ILE A 127 12.68 2.16 -7.08
N LYS A 128 12.15 1.85 -8.28
CA LYS A 128 12.60 0.72 -9.09
C LYS A 128 14.11 0.77 -9.33
N LYS A 129 14.62 1.94 -9.72
CA LYS A 129 16.05 2.16 -9.93
C LYS A 129 16.87 1.90 -8.66
N LEU A 130 16.41 2.42 -7.51
CA LEU A 130 17.10 2.20 -6.22
C LEU A 130 17.12 0.72 -5.82
N LEU A 131 16.02 0.00 -6.00
CA LEU A 131 15.96 -1.44 -5.74
C LEU A 131 16.95 -2.20 -6.62
N ASP A 132 16.98 -1.90 -7.92
CA ASP A 132 17.87 -2.56 -8.87
C ASP A 132 19.36 -2.27 -8.58
N GLU A 133 19.71 -1.01 -8.33
CA GLU A 133 21.09 -0.58 -8.03
C GLU A 133 21.63 -1.21 -6.74
N ASN A 134 20.75 -1.45 -5.76
CA ASN A 134 21.12 -2.06 -4.49
C ASN A 134 20.83 -3.58 -4.43
N GLN A 135 20.39 -4.19 -5.53
CA GLN A 135 20.05 -5.63 -5.63
C GLN A 135 18.99 -6.05 -4.59
N LEU A 136 18.02 -5.17 -4.32
CA LEU A 136 16.91 -5.42 -3.40
C LEU A 136 15.70 -5.98 -4.14
N HIS A 137 14.94 -6.86 -3.47
CA HIS A 137 13.81 -7.59 -4.07
C HIS A 137 12.49 -7.25 -3.35
N ALA A 138 12.14 -5.97 -3.32
CA ALA A 138 10.82 -5.54 -2.84
C ALA A 138 9.85 -5.38 -4.02
N ASP A 139 8.59 -5.75 -3.81
CA ASP A 139 7.51 -5.44 -4.73
C ASP A 139 7.23 -3.92 -4.74
N ILE A 140 6.72 -3.41 -5.87
CA ILE A 140 6.29 -2.02 -5.99
C ILE A 140 4.79 -2.01 -6.28
N GLU A 141 4.04 -1.57 -5.29
CA GLU A 141 2.59 -1.40 -5.39
C GLU A 141 2.25 0.06 -5.70
N VAL A 142 1.15 0.28 -6.42
CA VAL A 142 0.60 1.62 -6.64
C VAL A 142 -0.88 1.63 -6.27
N ASP A 143 -1.27 2.63 -5.46
CA ASP A 143 -2.65 2.85 -5.04
C ASP A 143 -3.11 4.29 -5.28
N GLY A 144 -4.26 4.40 -5.93
CA GLY A 144 -4.97 5.65 -6.13
C GLY A 144 -5.24 6.02 -7.59
N GLY A 145 -6.51 6.08 -7.96
CA GLY A 145 -6.97 6.55 -9.27
C GLY A 145 -6.55 5.68 -10.46
N ILE A 146 -6.10 4.44 -10.22
CA ILE A 146 -5.72 3.51 -11.28
C ILE A 146 -6.95 3.01 -12.03
N ASN A 147 -6.84 3.01 -13.36
CA ASN A 147 -7.86 2.55 -14.28
C ASN A 147 -7.22 2.02 -15.59
N THR A 148 -8.04 1.64 -16.57
CA THR A 148 -7.58 1.09 -17.86
C THR A 148 -6.69 2.04 -18.66
N ASP A 149 -6.83 3.35 -18.48
CA ASP A 149 -6.11 4.34 -19.28
C ASP A 149 -4.68 4.60 -18.74
N ASN A 150 -4.43 4.36 -17.44
CA ASN A 150 -3.15 4.70 -16.80
C ASN A 150 -2.40 3.48 -16.23
N VAL A 151 -3.04 2.32 -16.06
CA VAL A 151 -2.40 1.13 -15.48
C VAL A 151 -1.15 0.72 -16.25
N ARG A 152 -1.16 0.84 -17.58
CA ARG A 152 0.00 0.51 -18.41
C ARG A 152 1.21 1.39 -18.07
N ALA A 153 0.99 2.70 -17.89
CA ALA A 153 2.05 3.62 -17.52
C ALA A 153 2.67 3.31 -16.14
N ALA A 154 1.85 2.86 -15.17
CA ALA A 154 2.33 2.43 -13.86
C ALA A 154 3.20 1.16 -13.96
N LEU A 155 2.78 0.16 -14.76
CA LEU A 155 3.55 -1.06 -15.01
C LEU A 155 4.88 -0.75 -15.73
N ASP A 156 4.85 0.09 -16.77
CA ASP A 156 6.05 0.51 -17.51
C ASP A 156 7.01 1.34 -16.64
N ALA A 157 6.51 2.02 -15.61
CA ALA A 157 7.33 2.71 -14.62
C ALA A 157 8.02 1.75 -13.62
N GLY A 158 7.53 0.51 -13.49
CA GLY A 158 8.12 -0.53 -12.64
C GLY A 158 7.22 -1.06 -11.53
N ALA A 159 5.97 -0.61 -11.43
CA ALA A 159 5.01 -1.22 -10.49
C ALA A 159 4.66 -2.64 -10.94
N ASN A 160 4.51 -3.56 -10.00
CA ASN A 160 4.13 -4.96 -10.25
C ASN A 160 2.90 -5.39 -9.44
N ILE A 161 2.41 -4.54 -8.54
CA ILE A 161 1.15 -4.71 -7.81
C ILE A 161 0.28 -3.47 -8.05
N ILE A 162 -1.00 -3.69 -8.37
CA ILE A 162 -1.94 -2.64 -8.73
C ILE A 162 -3.16 -2.69 -7.83
N VAL A 163 -3.45 -1.59 -7.15
CA VAL A 163 -4.70 -1.42 -6.41
C VAL A 163 -5.71 -0.67 -7.28
N ALA A 164 -6.85 -1.29 -7.51
CA ALA A 164 -7.93 -0.72 -8.31
C ALA A 164 -9.27 -0.90 -7.57
N GLY A 165 -9.74 0.16 -6.93
CA GLY A 165 -11.01 0.19 -6.21
C GLY A 165 -12.17 0.62 -7.11
N SER A 166 -12.38 1.92 -7.27
CA SER A 166 -13.51 2.49 -8.02
C SER A 166 -13.57 2.01 -9.48
N ALA A 167 -12.43 1.86 -10.13
CA ALA A 167 -12.38 1.36 -11.51
C ALA A 167 -12.96 -0.05 -11.67
N VAL A 168 -12.93 -0.87 -10.60
CA VAL A 168 -13.51 -2.22 -10.57
C VAL A 168 -14.95 -2.18 -10.05
N PHE A 169 -15.18 -1.59 -8.87
CA PHE A 169 -16.46 -1.72 -8.16
C PHE A 169 -17.54 -0.75 -8.62
N THR A 170 -17.20 0.33 -9.33
CA THR A 170 -18.18 1.27 -9.91
C THR A 170 -18.35 1.10 -11.42
N ALA A 171 -17.65 0.16 -12.04
CA ALA A 171 -17.79 -0.12 -13.45
C ALA A 171 -19.22 -0.62 -13.78
N VAL A 172 -19.81 -0.09 -14.87
CA VAL A 172 -21.15 -0.46 -15.34
C VAL A 172 -21.21 -1.93 -15.78
N SER A 173 -20.05 -2.52 -16.13
CA SER A 173 -19.94 -3.93 -16.50
C SER A 173 -18.59 -4.49 -16.08
N TYR A 174 -18.60 -5.49 -15.20
CA TYR A 174 -17.40 -6.25 -14.80
C TYR A 174 -16.80 -7.08 -15.94
N THR A 175 -17.55 -7.35 -17.00
CA THR A 175 -17.10 -8.15 -18.16
C THR A 175 -16.00 -7.47 -18.98
N HIS A 176 -15.81 -6.17 -18.85
CA HIS A 176 -14.76 -5.43 -19.53
C HIS A 176 -13.42 -5.42 -18.76
N LEU A 177 -13.42 -5.90 -17.52
CA LEU A 177 -12.24 -5.93 -16.64
C LEU A 177 -11.61 -7.31 -16.56
N THR A 178 -12.25 -8.34 -17.08
CA THR A 178 -11.62 -9.66 -17.22
C THR A 178 -10.72 -9.61 -18.46
N LEU A 179 -9.41 -9.67 -18.21
CA LEU A 179 -8.44 -9.88 -19.29
C LEU A 179 -8.82 -11.17 -20.04
N PRO A 180 -8.81 -11.15 -21.37
CA PRO A 180 -8.94 -12.38 -22.14
C PRO A 180 -7.79 -13.31 -21.72
N THR A 181 -8.14 -14.51 -21.30
CA THR A 181 -7.22 -15.62 -21.03
C THR A 181 -6.45 -16.00 -22.28
#